data_5050171f36a9f74914d4f838b2a4b128
#
_entry.id   5050171f36a9f74914d4f838b2a4b128
#
_cell.length_a   1.000
_cell.length_b   1.000
_cell.length_c   1.000
_cell.angle_alpha   90.00
_cell.angle_beta   90.00
_cell.angle_gamma   90.00
#
_symmetry.space_group_name_H-M   'P 1'
#
loop_
_entity.id
_entity.type
_entity.pdbx_description
1 polymer ?
#
loop_
_entity_poly.entity_id
_entity_poly.type
_entity_poly.pdbx_seq_one_letter_code
_entity_poly.pdbx_strand_id
1 'polypeptide(L)'
;MRISKLITDRGLASRREADDWIAAGWVSVGGRPAVLGQRAPADAVIDIHTLARTAQATRVTVLLNKPIGFVSGQAEDGHEPAANLFTPANRWAGDASDTRFHPGQRRGLAPAGRLDIDSTGLLVLTQDGRIAKQLVGDETRIEKEYLVRVQRLDGGPLAEVPLNRLQHGLELDGVALRPARVSWQNEDQLRVVLREGRKRQIRRMCELVGLKVVGLKRVRIGSVVLGPLPPGQWRYLGEHERF
;
A
#
# COMPACT_ATOMS: atom_id res chain seq x y z
N MET A 1 -15.29 10.91 -22.40
CA MET A 1 -14.67 9.99 -21.41
C MET A 1 -15.77 9.43 -20.49
N ARG A 2 -15.59 8.28 -19.78
CA ARG A 2 -16.59 7.84 -18.79
C ARG A 2 -16.59 8.78 -17.58
N ILE A 3 -17.77 9.11 -17.03
CA ILE A 3 -17.90 10.03 -15.89
C ILE A 3 -17.11 9.54 -14.68
N SER A 4 -17.18 8.24 -14.35
CA SER A 4 -16.38 7.69 -13.23
C SER A 4 -14.87 7.85 -13.45
N LYS A 5 -14.38 7.80 -14.71
CA LYS A 5 -13.00 8.09 -15.03
C LYS A 5 -12.69 9.57 -14.86
N LEU A 6 -13.54 10.48 -15.31
CA LEU A 6 -13.38 11.93 -15.10
C LEU A 6 -13.29 12.30 -13.62
N ILE A 7 -14.17 11.75 -12.78
CA ILE A 7 -14.14 11.93 -11.32
C ILE A 7 -12.79 11.47 -10.74
N THR A 8 -12.31 10.31 -11.20
CA THR A 8 -11.04 9.75 -10.73
C THR A 8 -9.82 10.54 -11.21
N ASP A 9 -9.81 10.99 -12.45
CA ASP A 9 -8.71 11.78 -13.02
C ASP A 9 -8.62 13.16 -12.35
N ARG A 10 -9.75 13.69 -11.88
CA ARG A 10 -9.83 14.91 -11.07
C ARG A 10 -9.48 14.70 -9.58
N GLY A 11 -9.14 13.49 -9.17
CA GLY A 11 -8.76 13.17 -7.79
C GLY A 11 -9.90 13.18 -6.77
N LEU A 12 -11.16 13.25 -7.23
CA LEU A 12 -12.33 13.39 -6.35
C LEU A 12 -12.72 12.06 -5.69
N ALA A 13 -12.57 10.93 -6.39
CA ALA A 13 -12.85 9.60 -5.89
C ALA A 13 -12.06 8.53 -6.65
N SER A 14 -12.01 7.30 -6.13
CA SER A 14 -11.60 6.14 -6.91
C SER A 14 -12.69 5.80 -7.95
N ARG A 15 -12.32 5.01 -8.98
CA ARG A 15 -13.28 4.65 -10.04
C ARG A 15 -14.47 3.87 -9.52
N ARG A 16 -14.24 2.90 -8.62
CA ARG A 16 -15.30 2.10 -7.99
C ARG A 16 -16.22 2.98 -7.15
N GLU A 17 -15.64 3.86 -6.35
CA GLU A 17 -16.39 4.82 -5.53
C GLU A 17 -17.23 5.80 -6.38
N ALA A 18 -16.66 6.29 -7.49
CA ALA A 18 -17.40 7.13 -8.43
C ALA A 18 -18.58 6.39 -9.07
N ASP A 19 -18.42 5.11 -9.40
CA ASP A 19 -19.52 4.28 -9.90
C ASP A 19 -20.58 4.06 -8.81
N ASP A 20 -20.21 3.85 -7.54
CA ASP A 20 -21.14 3.75 -6.41
C ASP A 20 -21.92 5.06 -6.20
N TRP A 21 -21.25 6.22 -6.30
CA TRP A 21 -21.91 7.52 -6.20
C TRP A 21 -22.89 7.78 -7.34
N ILE A 22 -22.56 7.37 -8.56
CA ILE A 22 -23.45 7.46 -9.72
C ILE A 22 -24.68 6.58 -9.50
N ALA A 23 -24.48 5.34 -9.05
CA ALA A 23 -25.55 4.40 -8.77
C ALA A 23 -26.49 4.89 -7.65
N ALA A 24 -25.94 5.59 -6.65
CA ALA A 24 -26.70 6.21 -5.57
C ALA A 24 -27.42 7.53 -5.97
N GLY A 25 -27.22 8.02 -7.20
CA GLY A 25 -27.79 9.30 -7.66
C GLY A 25 -27.10 10.54 -7.06
N TRP A 26 -25.88 10.40 -6.56
CA TRP A 26 -25.12 11.49 -5.92
C TRP A 26 -24.21 12.26 -6.89
N VAL A 27 -24.31 11.98 -8.18
CA VAL A 27 -23.52 12.67 -9.23
C VAL A 27 -24.48 13.24 -10.27
N SER A 28 -24.28 14.51 -10.64
CA SER A 28 -24.94 15.13 -11.79
C SER A 28 -23.90 15.71 -12.76
N VAL A 29 -24.30 15.78 -14.03
CA VAL A 29 -23.49 16.37 -15.10
C VAL A 29 -24.36 17.36 -15.85
N GLY A 30 -23.94 18.65 -15.86
CA GLY A 30 -24.73 19.73 -16.44
C GLY A 30 -26.12 19.82 -15.84
N GLY A 31 -26.27 19.62 -14.52
CA GLY A 31 -27.51 19.67 -13.78
C GLY A 31 -28.44 18.46 -13.93
N ARG A 32 -28.06 17.42 -14.67
CA ARG A 32 -28.82 16.18 -14.85
C ARG A 32 -28.19 15.00 -14.11
N PRO A 33 -28.94 14.13 -13.42
CA PRO A 33 -28.39 12.95 -12.78
C PRO A 33 -27.61 12.09 -13.76
N ALA A 34 -26.43 11.68 -13.35
CA ALA A 34 -25.57 10.79 -14.13
C ALA A 34 -26.03 9.33 -14.02
N VAL A 35 -25.81 8.54 -15.07
CA VAL A 35 -26.07 7.10 -15.06
C VAL A 35 -24.78 6.30 -15.25
N LEU A 36 -24.74 5.05 -14.75
CA LEU A 36 -23.57 4.17 -14.88
C LEU A 36 -23.20 3.98 -16.35
N GLY A 37 -21.91 4.08 -16.64
CA GLY A 37 -21.37 3.95 -17.99
C GLY A 37 -21.48 5.19 -18.87
N GLN A 38 -22.19 6.23 -18.44
CA GLN A 38 -22.35 7.48 -19.17
C GLN A 38 -20.99 8.13 -19.49
N ARG A 39 -20.92 8.76 -20.65
CA ARG A 39 -19.74 9.51 -21.11
C ARG A 39 -20.06 11.02 -21.14
N ALA A 40 -19.02 11.81 -20.87
CA ALA A 40 -19.06 13.26 -20.98
C ALA A 40 -17.74 13.80 -21.55
N PRO A 41 -17.71 15.04 -22.07
CA PRO A 41 -16.50 15.76 -22.40
C PRO A 41 -15.57 15.88 -21.19
N ALA A 42 -14.26 16.12 -21.44
CA ALA A 42 -13.27 16.22 -20.37
C ALA A 42 -13.48 17.43 -19.45
N ASP A 43 -14.07 18.49 -19.98
CA ASP A 43 -14.41 19.75 -19.32
C ASP A 43 -15.81 19.79 -18.71
N ALA A 44 -16.58 18.70 -18.81
CA ALA A 44 -17.95 18.64 -18.28
C ALA A 44 -18.02 19.08 -16.81
N VAL A 45 -19.01 19.89 -16.47
CA VAL A 45 -19.30 20.26 -15.09
C VAL A 45 -19.92 19.06 -14.38
N ILE A 46 -19.25 18.59 -13.35
CA ILE A 46 -19.69 17.45 -12.52
C ILE A 46 -19.96 17.97 -11.11
N ASP A 47 -21.18 17.80 -10.66
CA ASP A 47 -21.59 18.12 -9.29
C ASP A 47 -21.70 16.84 -8.47
N ILE A 48 -21.11 16.88 -7.27
CA ILE A 48 -21.11 15.75 -6.32
C ILE A 48 -21.88 16.16 -5.09
N HIS A 49 -22.92 15.39 -4.77
CA HIS A 49 -23.77 15.62 -3.62
C HIS A 49 -23.00 15.59 -2.30
N THR A 50 -23.43 16.39 -1.33
CA THR A 50 -22.79 16.47 0.01
C THR A 50 -22.74 15.12 0.72
N LEU A 51 -23.75 14.27 0.56
CA LEU A 51 -23.75 12.90 1.12
C LEU A 51 -22.56 12.06 0.67
N ALA A 52 -22.14 12.18 -0.60
CA ALA A 52 -20.96 11.48 -1.10
C ALA A 52 -19.68 11.95 -0.39
N ARG A 53 -19.55 13.26 -0.18
CA ARG A 53 -18.41 13.87 0.52
C ARG A 53 -18.40 13.48 2.00
N THR A 54 -19.55 13.50 2.66
CA THR A 54 -19.68 13.06 4.05
C THR A 54 -19.32 11.57 4.20
N ALA A 55 -19.85 10.71 3.32
CA ALA A 55 -19.51 9.29 3.33
C ALA A 55 -18.00 9.04 3.09
N GLN A 56 -17.34 9.89 2.29
CA GLN A 56 -15.91 9.81 2.06
C GLN A 56 -15.12 10.28 3.28
N ALA A 57 -15.56 11.33 3.96
CA ALA A 57 -14.90 11.89 5.14
C ALA A 57 -14.87 10.92 6.34
N THR A 58 -15.84 9.98 6.42
CA THR A 58 -15.89 8.96 7.47
C THR A 58 -15.00 7.73 7.20
N ARG A 59 -14.35 7.67 6.04
CA ARG A 59 -13.48 6.55 5.68
C ARG A 59 -12.21 6.53 6.49
N VAL A 60 -11.79 5.33 6.85
CA VAL A 60 -10.58 5.13 7.65
C VAL A 60 -9.44 4.56 6.82
N THR A 61 -8.24 4.94 7.21
CA THR A 61 -6.99 4.32 6.78
C THR A 61 -6.25 3.81 8.00
N VAL A 62 -5.80 2.58 7.94
CA VAL A 62 -5.21 1.84 9.03
C VAL A 62 -3.79 1.43 8.67
N LEU A 63 -2.88 1.61 9.56
CA LEU A 63 -1.49 1.15 9.51
C LEU A 63 -1.37 -0.10 10.37
N LEU A 64 -1.02 -1.21 9.74
CA LEU A 64 -0.86 -2.51 10.40
C LEU A 64 0.60 -2.95 10.32
N ASN A 65 1.17 -3.38 11.43
CA ASN A 65 2.42 -4.12 11.41
C ASN A 65 2.12 -5.60 11.14
N LYS A 66 2.06 -5.96 9.85
CA LYS A 66 1.74 -7.32 9.41
C LYS A 66 2.77 -8.33 9.92
N PRO A 67 2.40 -9.35 10.68
CA PRO A 67 3.30 -10.45 11.03
C PRO A 67 3.45 -11.45 9.89
N ILE A 68 4.37 -12.41 10.03
CA ILE A 68 4.50 -13.59 9.15
C ILE A 68 3.22 -14.44 9.25
N GLY A 69 2.89 -15.18 8.20
CA GLY A 69 1.78 -16.13 8.17
C GLY A 69 0.44 -15.54 7.73
N PHE A 70 0.33 -14.23 7.58
CA PHE A 70 -0.86 -13.57 7.05
C PHE A 70 -0.67 -13.15 5.60
N VAL A 71 -1.69 -13.35 4.77
CA VAL A 71 -1.73 -12.81 3.41
C VAL A 71 -2.22 -11.36 3.41
N SER A 72 -1.75 -10.55 2.47
CA SER A 72 -2.20 -9.16 2.38
C SER A 72 -3.60 -9.02 1.77
N GLY A 73 -4.02 -9.96 0.93
CA GLY A 73 -5.29 -9.95 0.21
C GLY A 73 -6.33 -10.89 0.81
N GLN A 74 -7.03 -11.59 -0.07
CA GLN A 74 -7.99 -12.63 0.32
C GLN A 74 -7.25 -13.86 0.86
N ALA A 75 -7.96 -14.69 1.63
CA ALA A 75 -7.42 -15.96 2.13
C ALA A 75 -6.87 -16.80 0.99
N GLU A 76 -5.68 -17.33 1.17
CA GLU A 76 -4.96 -18.13 0.16
C GLU A 76 -4.19 -19.24 0.90
N ASP A 77 -4.25 -20.46 0.39
CA ASP A 77 -3.51 -21.63 0.91
C ASP A 77 -3.62 -21.84 2.44
N GLY A 78 -4.82 -21.64 3.00
CA GLY A 78 -5.07 -21.80 4.45
C GLY A 78 -4.57 -20.63 5.31
N HIS A 79 -4.03 -19.57 4.71
CA HIS A 79 -3.58 -18.39 5.44
C HIS A 79 -4.65 -17.30 5.52
N GLU A 80 -4.76 -16.68 6.70
CA GLU A 80 -5.74 -15.64 6.95
C GLU A 80 -5.32 -14.28 6.35
N PRO A 81 -6.30 -13.48 5.90
CA PRO A 81 -6.09 -12.10 5.52
C PRO A 81 -5.59 -11.25 6.70
N ALA A 82 -4.58 -10.42 6.45
CA ALA A 82 -4.08 -9.48 7.44
C ALA A 82 -5.15 -8.49 7.94
N ALA A 83 -6.17 -8.21 7.13
CA ALA A 83 -7.32 -7.39 7.52
C ALA A 83 -8.11 -7.97 8.71
N ASN A 84 -8.02 -9.29 8.99
CA ASN A 84 -8.62 -9.92 10.15
C ASN A 84 -8.01 -9.42 11.48
N LEU A 85 -6.79 -8.91 11.45
CA LEU A 85 -6.13 -8.29 12.60
C LEU A 85 -6.72 -6.91 12.97
N PHE A 86 -7.54 -6.31 12.11
CA PHE A 86 -8.24 -5.06 12.41
C PHE A 86 -9.41 -5.33 13.39
N THR A 87 -9.07 -5.46 14.66
CA THR A 87 -9.99 -5.69 15.79
C THR A 87 -9.67 -4.73 16.92
N PRO A 88 -10.62 -4.44 17.83
CA PRO A 88 -10.33 -3.60 19.00
C PRO A 88 -9.18 -4.14 19.87
N ALA A 89 -9.10 -5.47 20.00
CA ALA A 89 -8.06 -6.11 20.81
C ALA A 89 -6.64 -5.90 20.28
N ASN A 90 -6.49 -5.73 18.96
CA ASN A 90 -5.21 -5.52 18.32
C ASN A 90 -4.88 -4.04 18.09
N ARG A 91 -5.74 -3.12 18.55
CA ARG A 91 -5.42 -1.70 18.46
C ARG A 91 -4.23 -1.39 19.36
N TRP A 92 -3.21 -0.76 18.78
CA TRP A 92 -2.03 -0.36 19.56
C TRP A 92 -2.39 0.69 20.62
N ALA A 93 -1.94 0.47 21.86
CA ALA A 93 -2.20 1.38 22.98
C ALA A 93 -1.60 2.78 22.78
N GLY A 94 -0.54 2.89 21.95
CA GLY A 94 0.07 4.17 21.57
C GLY A 94 -0.58 4.88 20.38
N ASP A 95 -1.76 4.41 19.91
CA ASP A 95 -2.51 5.10 18.85
C ASP A 95 -3.11 6.40 19.36
N ALA A 96 -2.57 7.52 18.90
CA ALA A 96 -2.99 8.88 19.29
C ALA A 96 -4.23 9.38 18.54
N SER A 97 -4.83 8.57 17.66
CA SER A 97 -6.02 8.96 16.90
C SER A 97 -7.26 8.99 17.79
N ASP A 98 -8.04 10.08 17.69
CA ASP A 98 -9.35 10.21 18.34
C ASP A 98 -10.43 9.36 17.67
N THR A 99 -10.12 8.75 16.53
CA THR A 99 -11.05 7.88 15.80
C THR A 99 -11.39 6.65 16.64
N ARG A 100 -12.69 6.48 16.91
CA ARG A 100 -13.19 5.30 17.62
C ARG A 100 -13.38 4.15 16.64
N PHE A 101 -12.98 2.94 17.05
CA PHE A 101 -13.27 1.74 16.29
C PHE A 101 -14.78 1.49 16.22
N HIS A 102 -15.26 1.18 15.02
CA HIS A 102 -16.61 0.73 14.78
C HIS A 102 -16.59 -0.49 13.82
N PRO A 103 -17.35 -1.57 14.08
CA PRO A 103 -17.34 -2.77 13.24
C PRO A 103 -17.60 -2.50 11.75
N GLY A 104 -18.42 -1.49 11.44
CA GLY A 104 -18.70 -1.06 10.06
C GLY A 104 -17.46 -0.59 9.28
N GLN A 105 -16.39 -0.17 9.95
CA GLN A 105 -15.13 0.22 9.31
C GLN A 105 -14.40 -0.96 8.63
N ARG A 106 -14.76 -2.20 8.97
CA ARG A 106 -14.24 -3.39 8.28
C ARG A 106 -14.78 -3.53 6.86
N ARG A 107 -15.97 -2.98 6.61
CA ARG A 107 -16.60 -3.05 5.29
C ARG A 107 -15.81 -2.20 4.30
N GLY A 108 -15.36 -2.83 3.20
CA GLY A 108 -14.60 -2.14 2.15
C GLY A 108 -13.16 -1.76 2.55
N LEU A 109 -12.69 -2.15 3.75
CA LEU A 109 -11.29 -1.99 4.14
C LEU A 109 -10.44 -2.98 3.35
N ALA A 110 -9.53 -2.48 2.52
CA ALA A 110 -8.70 -3.28 1.63
C ALA A 110 -7.22 -2.87 1.70
N PRO A 111 -6.28 -3.80 1.43
CA PRO A 111 -4.87 -3.45 1.41
C PRO A 111 -4.53 -2.53 0.24
N ALA A 112 -3.83 -1.44 0.53
CA ALA A 112 -3.22 -0.55 -0.45
C ALA A 112 -1.77 -0.98 -0.68
N GLY A 113 -1.60 -2.01 -1.49
CA GLY A 113 -0.34 -2.71 -1.73
C GLY A 113 -0.26 -4.04 -0.99
N ARG A 114 0.81 -4.77 -1.26
CA ARG A 114 1.00 -6.13 -0.73
C ARG A 114 2.33 -6.25 0.00
N LEU A 115 2.35 -7.17 0.95
CA LEU A 115 3.53 -7.83 1.50
C LEU A 115 3.32 -9.34 1.32
N ASP A 116 4.38 -10.05 0.98
CA ASP A 116 4.34 -11.51 0.89
C ASP A 116 4.06 -12.11 2.27
N ILE A 117 3.62 -13.36 2.29
CA ILE A 117 3.27 -14.09 3.52
C ILE A 117 4.45 -14.21 4.49
N ASP A 118 5.66 -14.36 3.93
CA ASP A 118 6.94 -14.47 4.64
C ASP A 118 7.62 -13.11 4.88
N SER A 119 6.91 -12.01 4.68
CA SER A 119 7.38 -10.64 4.89
C SER A 119 6.55 -9.94 5.97
N THR A 120 7.19 -9.04 6.70
CA THR A 120 6.59 -8.33 7.84
C THR A 120 6.56 -6.82 7.63
N GLY A 121 5.94 -6.10 8.58
CA GLY A 121 6.05 -4.65 8.66
C GLY A 121 4.84 -3.89 8.14
N LEU A 122 5.06 -2.65 7.75
CA LEU A 122 4.00 -1.69 7.47
C LEU A 122 3.13 -2.12 6.28
N LEU A 123 1.89 -2.46 6.55
CA LEU A 123 0.82 -2.67 5.58
C LEU A 123 -0.25 -1.60 5.79
N VAL A 124 -0.66 -0.95 4.71
CA VAL A 124 -1.75 0.03 4.73
C VAL A 124 -3.03 -0.66 4.33
N LEU A 125 -4.06 -0.55 5.18
CA LEU A 125 -5.42 -0.94 4.86
C LEU A 125 -6.26 0.33 4.75
N THR A 126 -7.05 0.48 3.71
CA THR A 126 -7.82 1.71 3.50
C THR A 126 -9.18 1.44 2.88
N GLN A 127 -10.15 2.27 3.25
CA GLN A 127 -11.43 2.40 2.56
C GLN A 127 -11.38 3.48 1.48
N ASP A 128 -10.32 4.33 1.46
CA ASP A 128 -10.18 5.42 0.50
C ASP A 128 -9.40 4.95 -0.74
N GLY A 129 -10.12 4.77 -1.83
CA GLY A 129 -9.52 4.34 -3.09
C GLY A 129 -8.55 5.36 -3.71
N ARG A 130 -8.54 6.63 -3.26
CA ARG A 130 -7.54 7.63 -3.68
C ARG A 130 -6.18 7.30 -3.07
N ILE A 131 -6.16 6.96 -1.78
CA ILE A 131 -4.95 6.49 -1.08
C ILE A 131 -4.46 5.18 -1.72
N ALA A 132 -5.37 4.24 -1.99
CA ALA A 132 -4.99 3.00 -2.65
C ALA A 132 -4.35 3.26 -4.03
N LYS A 133 -4.95 4.12 -4.86
CA LYS A 133 -4.39 4.49 -6.18
C LYS A 133 -3.01 5.14 -6.06
N GLN A 134 -2.82 6.02 -5.07
CA GLN A 134 -1.56 6.69 -4.80
C GLN A 134 -0.44 5.68 -4.46
N LEU A 135 -0.75 4.64 -3.67
CA LEU A 135 0.24 3.69 -3.17
C LEU A 135 0.56 2.55 -4.14
N VAL A 136 -0.39 2.16 -5.01
CA VAL A 136 -0.32 0.94 -5.85
C VAL A 136 -0.32 1.24 -7.34
N GLY A 137 -0.60 2.48 -7.76
CA GLY A 137 -0.62 2.85 -9.19
C GLY A 137 0.73 2.60 -9.88
N ASP A 138 0.69 2.21 -11.15
CA ASP A 138 1.91 1.93 -11.96
C ASP A 138 2.86 3.13 -12.06
N GLU A 139 2.33 4.34 -11.94
CA GLU A 139 3.08 5.60 -11.97
C GLU A 139 3.52 6.07 -10.58
N THR A 140 3.27 5.27 -9.53
CA THR A 140 3.64 5.70 -8.17
C THR A 140 5.13 5.94 -8.07
N ARG A 141 5.48 7.09 -7.50
CA ARG A 141 6.87 7.44 -7.16
C ARG A 141 7.12 7.34 -5.66
N ILE A 142 6.13 6.86 -4.91
CA ILE A 142 6.21 6.75 -3.45
C ILE A 142 7.25 5.70 -3.08
N GLU A 143 8.21 6.13 -2.29
CA GLU A 143 9.27 5.28 -1.79
C GLU A 143 8.74 4.28 -0.78
N LYS A 144 9.24 3.07 -0.87
CA LYS A 144 9.01 2.00 0.12
C LYS A 144 10.36 1.56 0.64
N GLU A 145 10.55 1.63 1.94
CA GLU A 145 11.80 1.28 2.60
C GLU A 145 11.68 -0.02 3.36
N TYR A 146 12.70 -0.85 3.20
CA TYR A 146 12.77 -2.19 3.77
C TYR A 146 14.07 -2.40 4.51
N LEU A 147 13.98 -3.14 5.61
CA LEU A 147 15.12 -3.80 6.25
C LEU A 147 15.13 -5.26 5.82
N VAL A 148 16.26 -5.68 5.26
CA VAL A 148 16.40 -6.97 4.58
C VAL A 148 17.58 -7.72 5.18
N ARG A 149 17.28 -8.73 6.01
CA ARG A 149 18.33 -9.61 6.55
C ARG A 149 18.72 -10.63 5.51
N VAL A 150 20.01 -10.79 5.29
CA VAL A 150 20.56 -11.62 4.22
C VAL A 150 21.66 -12.55 4.70
N GLN A 151 21.86 -13.62 3.94
CA GLN A 151 22.99 -14.53 4.04
C GLN A 151 23.54 -14.78 2.65
N ARG A 152 24.82 -15.00 2.49
CA ARG A 152 25.38 -15.43 1.21
C ARG A 152 25.03 -16.90 0.94
N LEU A 153 24.74 -17.21 -0.32
CA LEU A 153 24.43 -18.57 -0.76
C LEU A 153 25.66 -19.50 -0.70
N ASP A 154 26.86 -18.94 -0.88
CA ASP A 154 28.14 -19.66 -0.84
C ASP A 154 28.77 -19.69 0.56
N GLY A 155 28.14 -19.09 1.57
CA GLY A 155 28.65 -19.01 2.94
C GLY A 155 29.81 -18.05 3.14
N GLY A 156 30.20 -17.29 2.13
CA GLY A 156 31.32 -16.32 2.21
C GLY A 156 30.95 -15.05 2.98
N PRO A 157 31.91 -14.12 3.18
CA PRO A 157 31.66 -12.88 3.93
C PRO A 157 30.76 -11.92 3.16
N LEU A 158 29.76 -11.34 3.86
CA LEU A 158 28.79 -10.41 3.29
C LEU A 158 29.41 -9.08 2.82
N ALA A 159 30.53 -8.67 3.42
CA ALA A 159 31.23 -7.42 3.06
C ALA A 159 31.74 -7.38 1.60
N GLU A 160 31.90 -8.53 0.96
CA GLU A 160 32.35 -8.64 -0.44
C GLU A 160 31.23 -8.52 -1.46
N VAL A 161 29.97 -8.40 -1.03
CA VAL A 161 28.82 -8.33 -1.95
C VAL A 161 28.80 -6.99 -2.67
N PRO A 162 28.77 -6.96 -4.01
CA PRO A 162 28.78 -5.73 -4.78
C PRO A 162 27.38 -5.08 -4.79
N LEU A 163 27.11 -4.16 -3.84
CA LEU A 163 25.81 -3.50 -3.69
C LEU A 163 25.40 -2.67 -4.91
N ASN A 164 26.35 -2.21 -5.72
CA ASN A 164 26.08 -1.45 -6.95
C ASN A 164 25.17 -2.21 -7.92
N ARG A 165 25.26 -3.52 -8.00
CA ARG A 165 24.35 -4.34 -8.81
C ARG A 165 22.92 -4.33 -8.29
N LEU A 166 22.70 -4.26 -6.97
CA LEU A 166 21.37 -4.12 -6.37
C LEU A 166 20.79 -2.71 -6.57
N GLN A 167 21.64 -1.70 -6.76
CA GLN A 167 21.20 -0.33 -6.94
C GLN A 167 20.66 -0.06 -8.35
N HIS A 168 21.26 -0.68 -9.38
CA HIS A 168 20.82 -0.55 -10.78
C HIS A 168 21.38 -1.67 -11.67
N GLY A 169 20.80 -1.79 -12.86
CA GLY A 169 21.25 -2.73 -13.88
C GLY A 169 20.71 -4.15 -13.73
N LEU A 170 19.80 -4.41 -12.78
CA LEU A 170 19.10 -5.68 -12.69
C LEU A 170 17.84 -5.69 -13.53
N GLU A 171 17.48 -6.88 -13.99
CA GLU A 171 16.29 -7.16 -14.78
C GLU A 171 15.53 -8.34 -14.18
N LEU A 172 14.20 -8.25 -14.18
CA LEU A 172 13.31 -9.34 -13.77
C LEU A 172 12.26 -9.56 -14.86
N ASP A 173 12.13 -10.80 -15.30
CA ASP A 173 11.15 -11.22 -16.33
C ASP A 173 11.29 -10.41 -17.65
N GLY A 174 12.52 -10.14 -18.08
CA GLY A 174 12.79 -9.38 -19.31
C GLY A 174 12.54 -7.87 -19.17
N VAL A 175 12.35 -7.36 -17.94
CA VAL A 175 12.09 -5.93 -17.71
C VAL A 175 13.11 -5.34 -16.75
N ALA A 176 13.81 -4.31 -17.19
CA ALA A 176 14.76 -3.57 -16.36
C ALA A 176 14.07 -2.98 -15.12
N LEU A 177 14.73 -3.10 -13.98
CA LEU A 177 14.27 -2.53 -12.72
C LEU A 177 14.62 -1.04 -12.64
N ARG A 178 13.77 -0.28 -11.96
CA ARG A 178 14.10 1.09 -11.60
C ARG A 178 15.27 1.12 -10.61
N PRO A 179 16.12 2.16 -10.63
CA PRO A 179 17.19 2.32 -9.66
C PRO A 179 16.66 2.26 -8.22
N ALA A 180 17.37 1.50 -7.39
CA ALA A 180 17.10 1.37 -5.96
C ALA A 180 18.21 2.05 -5.14
N ARG A 181 17.90 2.48 -3.91
CA ARG A 181 18.94 2.85 -2.95
C ARG A 181 19.15 1.66 -2.01
N VAL A 182 20.38 1.17 -1.99
CA VAL A 182 20.76 0.02 -1.17
C VAL A 182 22.02 0.37 -0.40
N SER A 183 22.02 0.13 0.90
CA SER A 183 23.18 0.30 1.79
C SER A 183 23.15 -0.75 2.89
N TRP A 184 24.29 -1.04 3.48
CA TRP A 184 24.34 -1.82 4.70
C TRP A 184 23.76 -1.01 5.87
N GLN A 185 22.87 -1.63 6.64
CA GLN A 185 22.36 -1.11 7.90
C GLN A 185 23.22 -1.61 9.08
N ASN A 186 23.67 -2.84 8.98
CA ASN A 186 24.62 -3.51 9.87
C ASN A 186 25.26 -4.71 9.13
N GLU A 187 25.93 -5.60 9.85
CA GLU A 187 26.73 -6.70 9.28
C GLU A 187 25.94 -7.69 8.40
N ASP A 188 24.64 -7.94 8.70
CA ASP A 188 23.80 -8.91 7.99
C ASP A 188 22.52 -8.31 7.43
N GLN A 189 22.33 -6.99 7.52
CA GLN A 189 21.09 -6.34 7.15
C GLN A 189 21.29 -5.20 6.17
N LEU A 190 20.59 -5.26 5.05
CA LEU A 190 20.50 -4.19 4.06
C LEU A 190 19.32 -3.27 4.39
N ARG A 191 19.51 -1.99 4.12
CA ARG A 191 18.46 -0.99 3.93
C ARG A 191 18.21 -0.83 2.45
N VAL A 192 16.99 -1.13 1.99
CA VAL A 192 16.60 -1.08 0.57
C VAL A 192 15.44 -0.11 0.40
N VAL A 193 15.57 0.86 -0.51
CA VAL A 193 14.50 1.80 -0.84
C VAL A 193 14.15 1.67 -2.32
N LEU A 194 12.89 1.37 -2.60
CA LEU A 194 12.34 1.17 -3.93
C LEU A 194 11.22 2.17 -4.23
N ARG A 195 11.03 2.50 -5.53
CA ARG A 195 9.89 3.26 -6.07
C ARG A 195 8.98 2.43 -6.96
N GLU A 196 9.08 1.12 -6.86
CA GLU A 196 8.26 0.14 -7.57
C GLU A 196 8.00 -1.07 -6.66
N GLY A 197 7.23 -2.05 -7.12
CA GLY A 197 6.97 -3.24 -6.34
C GLY A 197 6.49 -4.39 -7.22
N ARG A 198 7.45 -5.20 -7.72
CA ARG A 198 7.15 -6.45 -8.42
C ARG A 198 7.03 -7.61 -7.45
N LYS A 199 6.38 -8.68 -7.88
CA LYS A 199 6.24 -9.91 -7.07
C LYS A 199 7.61 -10.39 -6.60
N ARG A 200 7.79 -10.45 -5.26
CA ARG A 200 9.01 -10.89 -4.57
C ARG A 200 10.30 -10.18 -5.05
N GLN A 201 10.18 -8.92 -5.47
CA GLN A 201 11.26 -8.18 -6.14
C GLN A 201 12.57 -8.20 -5.35
N ILE A 202 12.57 -7.80 -4.08
CA ILE A 202 13.80 -7.72 -3.26
C ILE A 202 14.46 -9.10 -3.12
N ARG A 203 13.68 -10.16 -2.92
CA ARG A 203 14.20 -11.53 -2.81
C ARG A 203 14.90 -11.96 -4.09
N ARG A 204 14.25 -11.73 -5.24
CA ARG A 204 14.79 -12.04 -6.55
C ARG A 204 16.03 -11.21 -6.90
N MET A 205 16.04 -9.91 -6.54
CA MET A 205 17.21 -9.05 -6.70
C MET A 205 18.40 -9.59 -5.88
N CYS A 206 18.16 -9.99 -4.63
CA CYS A 206 19.18 -10.56 -3.77
C CYS A 206 19.73 -11.88 -4.34
N GLU A 207 18.88 -12.78 -4.82
CA GLU A 207 19.25 -14.05 -5.43
C GLU A 207 20.19 -13.85 -6.65
N LEU A 208 19.91 -12.84 -7.49
CA LEU A 208 20.74 -12.50 -8.66
C LEU A 208 22.17 -12.04 -8.31
N VAL A 209 22.41 -11.67 -7.06
CA VAL A 209 23.74 -11.28 -6.57
C VAL A 209 24.30 -12.27 -5.53
N GLY A 210 23.74 -13.49 -5.48
CA GLY A 210 24.23 -14.56 -4.59
C GLY A 210 23.81 -14.42 -3.12
N LEU A 211 22.73 -13.67 -2.84
CA LEU A 211 22.20 -13.49 -1.49
C LEU A 211 20.86 -14.22 -1.31
N LYS A 212 20.67 -14.82 -0.14
CA LYS A 212 19.40 -15.34 0.34
C LYS A 212 18.79 -14.37 1.35
N VAL A 213 17.57 -13.95 1.14
CA VAL A 213 16.81 -13.13 2.10
C VAL A 213 16.21 -14.03 3.18
N VAL A 214 16.64 -13.86 4.42
CA VAL A 214 16.15 -14.60 5.59
C VAL A 214 15.15 -13.80 6.43
N GLY A 215 15.09 -12.49 6.23
CA GLY A 215 14.09 -11.61 6.86
C GLY A 215 13.82 -10.39 6.00
N LEU A 216 12.54 -10.01 5.86
CA LEU A 216 12.12 -8.83 5.10
C LEU A 216 11.07 -8.07 5.88
N LYS A 217 11.37 -6.82 6.24
CA LYS A 217 10.46 -5.94 6.98
C LYS A 217 10.32 -4.60 6.27
N ARG A 218 9.10 -4.22 5.87
CA ARG A 218 8.83 -2.87 5.37
C ARG A 218 8.65 -1.90 6.53
N VAL A 219 9.48 -0.87 6.59
CA VAL A 219 9.52 0.07 7.72
C VAL A 219 9.00 1.46 7.39
N ARG A 220 8.84 1.80 6.09
CA ARG A 220 8.33 3.11 5.65
C ARG A 220 7.64 3.03 4.29
N ILE A 221 6.61 3.85 4.10
CA ILE A 221 5.96 4.13 2.81
C ILE A 221 5.78 5.64 2.71
N GLY A 222 6.38 6.29 1.71
CA GLY A 222 6.41 7.73 1.60
C GLY A 222 7.04 8.36 2.84
N SER A 223 6.33 9.26 3.51
CA SER A 223 6.74 9.85 4.79
C SER A 223 6.27 9.04 6.01
N VAL A 224 5.36 8.09 5.84
CA VAL A 224 4.76 7.31 6.93
C VAL A 224 5.69 6.19 7.36
N VAL A 225 6.11 6.21 8.62
CA VAL A 225 7.00 5.21 9.22
C VAL A 225 6.22 4.23 10.08
N LEU A 226 6.72 2.98 10.13
CA LEU A 226 6.18 1.95 11.02
C LEU A 226 6.34 2.36 12.50
N GLY A 227 7.48 2.95 12.85
CA GLY A 227 7.79 3.35 14.21
C GLY A 227 7.74 2.19 15.21
N PRO A 228 7.25 2.45 16.43
CA PRO A 228 7.18 1.47 17.52
C PRO A 228 5.94 0.56 17.46
N LEU A 229 5.14 0.60 16.37
CA LEU A 229 3.94 -0.23 16.23
C LEU A 229 4.31 -1.71 16.34
N PRO A 230 3.80 -2.47 17.34
CA PRO A 230 4.16 -3.88 17.54
C PRO A 230 3.61 -4.79 16.43
N PRO A 231 4.25 -5.96 16.19
CA PRO A 231 3.73 -6.96 15.25
C PRO A 231 2.30 -7.40 15.59
N GLY A 232 1.44 -7.54 14.58
CA GLY A 232 0.03 -7.90 14.73
C GLY A 232 -0.88 -6.78 15.21
N GLN A 233 -0.31 -5.65 15.62
CA GLN A 233 -1.10 -4.49 16.04
C GLN A 233 -1.26 -3.46 14.93
N TRP A 234 -2.29 -2.64 15.09
CA TRP A 234 -2.64 -1.60 14.15
C TRP A 234 -2.94 -0.27 14.85
N ARG A 235 -2.81 0.82 14.10
CA ARG A 235 -3.26 2.16 14.46
C ARG A 235 -3.93 2.85 13.28
N TYR A 236 -4.69 3.89 13.52
CA TYR A 236 -5.14 4.76 12.42
C TYR A 236 -3.98 5.57 11.83
N LEU A 237 -4.12 5.96 10.56
CA LEU A 237 -3.28 6.98 9.95
C LEU A 237 -3.54 8.31 10.67
N GLY A 238 -2.50 8.94 11.18
CA GLY A 238 -2.62 10.22 11.90
C GLY A 238 -3.07 11.36 10.98
N GLU A 239 -3.74 12.36 11.54
CA GLU A 239 -4.29 13.50 10.78
C GLU A 239 -3.24 14.28 9.98
N HIS A 240 -2.00 14.32 10.47
CA HIS A 240 -0.87 15.01 9.83
C HIS A 240 -0.02 14.10 8.95
N GLU A 241 -0.27 12.78 8.95
CA GLU A 241 0.47 11.83 8.13
C GLU A 241 -0.05 11.83 6.69
N ARG A 242 0.87 11.85 5.74
CA ARG A 242 0.61 11.73 4.30
C ARG A 242 1.64 10.79 3.67
N PHE A 243 1.25 10.13 2.58
CA PHE A 243 2.16 9.23 1.83
C PHE A 243 2.95 9.97 0.76
#